data_832f39f5702b46093b5515cbe27c1eed
#
_entry.id   832f39f5702b46093b5515cbe27c1eed
#
_cell.length_a   1.000
_cell.length_b   1.000
_cell.length_c   1.000
_cell.angle_alpha   90.00
_cell.angle_beta   90.00
_cell.angle_gamma   90.00
#
_symmetry.space_group_name_H-M   'P 1'
#
loop_
_entity.id
_entity.type
_entity.pdbx_description
1 polymer ?
#
loop_
_entity_poly.entity_id
_entity_poly.type
_entity_poly.pdbx_seq_one_letter_code
_entity_poly.pdbx_strand_id
1 'polypeptide(L)'
;MSDLWADQDIHYPGDSWEDVGKNLYGCLKQINLLKKQHRHLKLLLSIGGWTYSPNFHPVVVNPALRANFVSSAIKILEDYGFDGLDIDYEYPSNHEQAQGYVDLLRELRHALDAHAHAQGVHYKYPLTIAAPCGSSNYEKLLAREMDKYLTFWNLMYDYAGSWDTVANHQANVHGPPINTTMAVDWYKAQGIHPSKLIIGMPLYGRSFMNTDGPGCPFNDVGQGSWERGSYDYRALPLPGATVHHDEHAMASYSYDPRTREMISYDTETVVAWKSRWIVHHGLGGAMFWELSGDKGTPREGMEGGHGKDEQPGGNLISIARHELGKLDTTPNNLVYKGSCFDNLRNGL
;
A
#
# COMPACT_ATOMS: atom_id res chain seq x y z
N MET A 1 6.21 0.91 -14.66
CA MET A 1 5.78 -0.49 -14.91
C MET A 1 7.05 -1.32 -15.06
N SER A 2 7.15 -2.36 -14.29
CA SER A 2 8.35 -3.22 -14.23
C SER A 2 8.31 -4.31 -15.29
N ASP A 3 7.13 -4.73 -15.72
CA ASP A 3 6.91 -5.75 -16.75
C ASP A 3 5.84 -5.27 -17.73
N LEU A 4 6.28 -4.68 -18.85
CA LEU A 4 5.37 -4.17 -19.88
C LEU A 4 4.53 -5.26 -20.54
N TRP A 5 5.08 -6.47 -20.67
CA TRP A 5 4.34 -7.58 -21.28
C TRP A 5 3.15 -8.00 -20.39
N ALA A 6 3.38 -8.18 -19.08
CA ALA A 6 2.32 -8.53 -18.15
C ALA A 6 1.32 -7.38 -17.95
N ASP A 7 1.81 -6.15 -17.91
CA ASP A 7 0.99 -4.98 -17.62
C ASP A 7 0.12 -4.54 -18.80
N GLN A 8 0.63 -4.66 -20.05
CA GLN A 8 0.01 -4.02 -21.21
C GLN A 8 -0.20 -4.93 -22.43
N ASP A 9 0.58 -6.02 -22.60
CA ASP A 9 0.64 -6.71 -23.89
C ASP A 9 0.03 -8.12 -23.86
N ILE A 10 0.04 -8.84 -22.71
CA ILE A 10 -0.51 -10.20 -22.61
C ILE A 10 -2.01 -10.22 -22.86
N HIS A 11 -2.47 -11.12 -23.74
CA HIS A 11 -3.89 -11.33 -23.99
C HIS A 11 -4.49 -12.29 -22.97
N TYR A 12 -5.60 -11.89 -22.37
CA TYR A 12 -6.42 -12.72 -21.49
C TYR A 12 -7.61 -13.33 -22.23
N PRO A 13 -8.27 -14.37 -21.69
CA PRO A 13 -9.47 -14.94 -22.28
C PRO A 13 -10.54 -13.87 -22.55
N GLY A 14 -10.99 -13.79 -23.80
CA GLY A 14 -11.93 -12.78 -24.29
C GLY A 14 -11.29 -11.61 -25.04
N ASP A 15 -9.96 -11.51 -25.06
CA ASP A 15 -9.26 -10.53 -25.88
C ASP A 15 -9.20 -11.00 -27.34
N SER A 16 -9.43 -10.08 -28.28
CA SER A 16 -9.30 -10.35 -29.70
C SER A 16 -7.85 -10.21 -30.16
N TRP A 17 -7.44 -11.06 -31.11
CA TRP A 17 -6.17 -10.94 -31.82
C TRP A 17 -6.29 -10.16 -33.14
N GLU A 18 -7.53 -9.79 -33.51
CA GLU A 18 -7.86 -9.10 -34.75
C GLU A 18 -8.19 -7.64 -34.55
N ASP A 19 -8.03 -7.12 -33.32
CA ASP A 19 -8.30 -5.72 -33.00
C ASP A 19 -7.40 -4.78 -33.81
N VAL A 20 -8.03 -3.78 -34.46
CA VAL A 20 -7.31 -2.76 -35.24
C VAL A 20 -6.91 -1.60 -34.32
N GLY A 21 -5.75 -1.02 -34.60
CA GLY A 21 -5.24 0.14 -33.87
C GLY A 21 -4.30 -0.24 -32.70
N LYS A 22 -4.01 0.73 -31.83
CA LYS A 22 -3.20 0.53 -30.66
C LYS A 22 -4.08 0.29 -29.44
N ASN A 23 -4.16 -0.95 -28.99
CA ASN A 23 -5.03 -1.33 -27.89
C ASN A 23 -4.24 -1.73 -26.64
N LEU A 24 -4.80 -1.43 -25.48
CA LEU A 24 -4.31 -1.85 -24.17
C LEU A 24 -4.84 -3.27 -23.89
N TYR A 25 -3.95 -4.15 -23.48
CA TYR A 25 -4.24 -5.48 -22.96
C TYR A 25 -3.64 -5.64 -21.55
N GLY A 26 -3.22 -6.83 -21.20
CA GLY A 26 -2.54 -7.11 -19.95
C GLY A 26 -3.37 -6.85 -18.69
N CYS A 27 -2.69 -6.83 -17.56
CA CYS A 27 -3.30 -6.58 -16.25
C CYS A 27 -4.01 -5.22 -16.18
N LEU A 28 -3.48 -4.20 -16.89
CA LEU A 28 -4.08 -2.86 -16.87
C LEU A 28 -5.41 -2.79 -17.60
N LYS A 29 -5.60 -3.55 -18.69
CA LYS A 29 -6.93 -3.72 -19.27
C LYS A 29 -7.88 -4.40 -18.29
N GLN A 30 -7.46 -5.53 -17.70
CA GLN A 30 -8.32 -6.30 -16.80
C GLN A 30 -8.80 -5.45 -15.60
N ILE A 31 -7.91 -4.67 -14.97
CA ILE A 31 -8.31 -3.84 -13.84
C ILE A 31 -9.21 -2.65 -14.27
N ASN A 32 -9.04 -2.10 -15.48
CA ASN A 32 -9.96 -1.11 -16.02
C ASN A 32 -11.35 -1.69 -16.30
N LEU A 33 -11.46 -2.95 -16.73
CA LEU A 33 -12.73 -3.65 -16.84
C LEU A 33 -13.39 -3.84 -15.46
N LEU A 34 -12.61 -4.16 -14.41
CA LEU A 34 -13.12 -4.21 -13.05
C LEU A 34 -13.60 -2.84 -12.55
N LYS A 35 -12.88 -1.74 -12.85
CA LYS A 35 -13.34 -0.37 -12.56
C LYS A 35 -14.69 -0.05 -13.20
N LYS A 36 -14.90 -0.52 -14.43
CA LYS A 36 -16.15 -0.32 -15.16
C LYS A 36 -17.32 -1.06 -14.50
N GLN A 37 -17.08 -2.27 -13.99
CA GLN A 37 -18.05 -3.07 -13.26
C GLN A 37 -18.29 -2.55 -11.83
N HIS A 38 -17.23 -2.07 -11.18
CA HIS A 38 -17.21 -1.62 -9.78
C HIS A 38 -16.88 -0.14 -9.71
N ARG A 39 -17.87 0.72 -9.88
CA ARG A 39 -17.69 2.17 -10.02
C ARG A 39 -17.05 2.87 -8.81
N HIS A 40 -17.02 2.23 -7.64
CA HIS A 40 -16.35 2.73 -6.44
C HIS A 40 -14.87 2.31 -6.34
N LEU A 41 -14.43 1.36 -7.18
CA LEU A 41 -13.02 0.95 -7.24
C LEU A 41 -12.19 2.01 -7.94
N LYS A 42 -11.14 2.50 -7.28
CA LYS A 42 -10.20 3.47 -7.83
C LYS A 42 -8.82 2.84 -7.98
N LEU A 43 -8.18 3.09 -9.10
CA LEU A 43 -6.85 2.61 -9.42
C LEU A 43 -5.87 3.78 -9.38
N LEU A 44 -4.91 3.75 -8.45
CA LEU A 44 -3.85 4.75 -8.36
C LEU A 44 -2.53 4.13 -8.84
N LEU A 45 -1.73 4.93 -9.57
CA LEU A 45 -0.36 4.57 -9.88
C LEU A 45 0.52 4.93 -8.68
N SER A 46 1.09 3.94 -8.01
CA SER A 46 2.11 4.14 -6.99
C SER A 46 3.50 4.22 -7.64
N ILE A 47 4.25 5.27 -7.32
CA ILE A 47 5.54 5.57 -7.95
C ILE A 47 6.60 5.67 -6.85
N GLY A 48 7.60 4.79 -6.90
CA GLY A 48 8.72 4.79 -5.96
C GLY A 48 8.94 3.45 -5.27
N GLY A 49 8.77 3.44 -3.95
CA GLY A 49 9.11 2.33 -3.06
C GLY A 49 10.57 2.39 -2.59
N TRP A 50 10.89 1.58 -1.60
CA TRP A 50 12.21 1.55 -0.97
C TRP A 50 13.38 1.53 -1.97
N THR A 51 13.33 0.60 -2.93
CA THR A 51 14.41 0.39 -3.91
C THR A 51 14.61 1.58 -4.85
N TYR A 52 13.53 2.27 -5.25
CA TYR A 52 13.58 3.36 -6.22
C TYR A 52 13.64 4.75 -5.57
N SER A 53 13.46 4.86 -4.28
CA SER A 53 13.46 6.13 -3.56
C SER A 53 14.73 6.98 -3.71
N PRO A 54 15.95 6.42 -3.85
CA PRO A 54 17.13 7.24 -4.14
C PRO A 54 17.01 8.08 -5.42
N ASN A 55 16.20 7.65 -6.40
CA ASN A 55 15.97 8.41 -7.62
C ASN A 55 15.13 9.69 -7.39
N PHE A 56 14.38 9.76 -6.29
CA PHE A 56 13.64 10.97 -5.93
C PHE A 56 14.54 12.09 -5.43
N HIS A 57 15.68 11.78 -4.81
CA HIS A 57 16.56 12.79 -4.23
C HIS A 57 16.92 13.92 -5.23
N PRO A 58 17.44 13.65 -6.43
CA PRO A 58 17.71 14.68 -7.41
C PRO A 58 16.44 15.29 -8.02
N VAL A 59 15.35 14.51 -8.13
CA VAL A 59 14.10 14.99 -8.73
C VAL A 59 13.47 16.07 -7.86
N VAL A 60 13.32 15.82 -6.57
CA VAL A 60 12.60 16.76 -5.69
C VAL A 60 13.30 18.10 -5.53
N VAL A 61 14.63 18.15 -5.60
CA VAL A 61 15.40 19.40 -5.45
C VAL A 61 15.59 20.18 -6.77
N ASN A 62 15.31 19.56 -7.92
CA ASN A 62 15.52 20.18 -9.23
C ASN A 62 14.19 20.48 -9.94
N PRO A 63 13.83 21.78 -10.15
CA PRO A 63 12.55 22.14 -10.79
C PRO A 63 12.34 21.56 -12.19
N ALA A 64 13.40 21.42 -12.99
CA ALA A 64 13.29 20.85 -14.33
C ALA A 64 13.00 19.34 -14.30
N LEU A 65 13.64 18.62 -13.36
CA LEU A 65 13.37 17.20 -13.17
C LEU A 65 11.97 16.95 -12.58
N ARG A 66 11.52 17.81 -11.64
CA ARG A 66 10.12 17.76 -11.16
C ARG A 66 9.12 17.98 -12.29
N ALA A 67 9.34 18.98 -13.15
CA ALA A 67 8.45 19.25 -14.28
C ALA A 67 8.36 18.03 -15.23
N ASN A 68 9.48 17.36 -15.51
CA ASN A 68 9.52 16.14 -16.31
C ASN A 68 8.76 14.98 -15.61
N PHE A 69 8.98 14.81 -14.30
CA PHE A 69 8.27 13.81 -13.52
C PHE A 69 6.76 14.04 -13.56
N VAL A 70 6.31 15.26 -13.28
CA VAL A 70 4.89 15.64 -13.28
C VAL A 70 4.27 15.37 -14.65
N SER A 71 4.92 15.83 -15.73
CA SER A 71 4.43 15.62 -17.10
C SER A 71 4.29 14.15 -17.45
N SER A 72 5.30 13.32 -17.11
CA SER A 72 5.27 11.89 -17.39
C SER A 72 4.24 11.14 -16.52
N ALA A 73 4.07 11.53 -15.24
CA ALA A 73 3.08 10.93 -14.36
C ALA A 73 1.64 11.17 -14.86
N ILE A 74 1.32 12.41 -15.29
CA ILE A 74 0.01 12.73 -15.90
C ILE A 74 -0.20 11.96 -17.20
N LYS A 75 0.86 11.83 -18.03
CA LYS A 75 0.77 11.07 -19.27
C LYS A 75 0.47 9.59 -19.01
N ILE A 76 1.15 8.97 -18.06
CA ILE A 76 0.92 7.57 -17.69
C ILE A 76 -0.49 7.40 -17.09
N LEU A 77 -0.93 8.31 -16.23
CA LEU A 77 -2.28 8.28 -15.66
C LEU A 77 -3.34 8.26 -16.78
N GLU A 78 -3.21 9.13 -17.77
CA GLU A 78 -4.14 9.23 -18.90
C GLU A 78 -4.04 8.00 -19.81
N ASP A 79 -2.84 7.59 -20.17
CA ASP A 79 -2.63 6.49 -21.11
C ASP A 79 -3.16 5.16 -20.60
N TYR A 80 -3.08 4.88 -19.28
CA TYR A 80 -3.42 3.58 -18.71
C TYR A 80 -4.68 3.56 -17.85
N GLY A 81 -5.37 4.67 -17.74
CA GLY A 81 -6.67 4.72 -17.06
C GLY A 81 -6.58 4.72 -15.53
N PHE A 82 -5.59 5.39 -14.97
CA PHE A 82 -5.50 5.57 -13.52
C PHE A 82 -6.43 6.67 -13.01
N ASP A 83 -6.94 6.49 -11.81
CA ASP A 83 -7.81 7.43 -11.11
C ASP A 83 -7.03 8.47 -10.29
N GLY A 84 -5.74 8.23 -10.05
CA GLY A 84 -4.90 9.09 -9.24
C GLY A 84 -3.46 8.61 -9.17
N LEU A 85 -2.69 9.28 -8.32
CA LEU A 85 -1.28 9.00 -8.11
C LEU A 85 -1.02 8.79 -6.61
N ASP A 86 -0.12 7.87 -6.31
CA ASP A 86 0.46 7.64 -5.01
C ASP A 86 1.97 7.81 -5.11
N ILE A 87 2.58 8.59 -4.22
CA ILE A 87 4.02 8.84 -4.23
C ILE A 87 4.64 8.13 -3.04
N ASP A 88 5.51 7.19 -3.35
CA ASP A 88 6.20 6.37 -2.37
C ASP A 88 7.69 6.74 -2.33
N TYR A 89 7.98 7.86 -1.64
CA TYR A 89 9.34 8.39 -1.46
C TYR A 89 9.84 8.12 -0.04
N GLU A 90 10.69 7.13 0.10
CA GLU A 90 11.20 6.61 1.39
C GLU A 90 12.71 6.91 1.56
N TYR A 91 13.18 8.00 2.10
CA TYR A 91 12.48 9.19 2.64
C TYR A 91 13.33 10.43 2.34
N PRO A 92 12.81 11.67 2.40
CA PRO A 92 13.66 12.84 2.38
C PRO A 92 14.63 12.80 3.59
N SER A 93 15.92 13.02 3.32
CA SER A 93 16.98 12.92 4.33
C SER A 93 17.32 14.26 4.97
N ASN A 94 16.94 15.37 4.33
CA ASN A 94 17.23 16.73 4.76
C ASN A 94 16.11 17.70 4.40
N HIS A 95 16.20 18.94 4.88
CA HIS A 95 15.18 19.96 4.69
C HIS A 95 14.97 20.35 3.23
N GLU A 96 16.04 20.41 2.41
CA GLU A 96 15.93 20.72 0.98
C GLU A 96 15.08 19.68 0.24
N GLN A 97 15.32 18.40 0.50
CA GLN A 97 14.53 17.31 -0.06
C GLN A 97 13.07 17.32 0.46
N ALA A 98 12.87 17.62 1.75
CA ALA A 98 11.53 17.74 2.32
C ALA A 98 10.75 18.90 1.69
N GLN A 99 11.38 20.06 1.48
CA GLN A 99 10.76 21.17 0.77
C GLN A 99 10.48 20.83 -0.70
N GLY A 100 11.44 20.19 -1.36
CA GLY A 100 11.27 19.72 -2.75
C GLY A 100 10.15 18.70 -2.88
N TYR A 101 9.91 17.88 -1.84
CA TYR A 101 8.76 16.96 -1.82
C TYR A 101 7.43 17.70 -1.73
N VAL A 102 7.34 18.76 -0.90
CA VAL A 102 6.16 19.66 -0.87
C VAL A 102 5.93 20.28 -2.26
N ASP A 103 7.00 20.76 -2.90
CA ASP A 103 6.91 21.36 -4.23
C ASP A 103 6.43 20.36 -5.28
N LEU A 104 6.94 19.11 -5.25
CA LEU A 104 6.48 18.04 -6.15
C LEU A 104 4.98 17.74 -5.95
N LEU A 105 4.52 17.61 -4.71
CA LEU A 105 3.11 17.36 -4.42
C LEU A 105 2.21 18.52 -4.87
N ARG A 106 2.66 19.76 -4.69
CA ARG A 106 1.96 20.95 -5.20
C ARG A 106 1.85 20.92 -6.72
N GLU A 107 2.95 20.66 -7.41
CA GLU A 107 3.01 20.61 -8.86
C GLU A 107 2.14 19.47 -9.42
N LEU A 108 2.18 18.28 -8.81
CA LEU A 108 1.30 17.16 -9.16
C LEU A 108 -0.18 17.51 -8.95
N ARG A 109 -0.53 18.12 -7.80
CA ARG A 109 -1.92 18.51 -7.52
C ARG A 109 -2.45 19.49 -8.57
N HIS A 110 -1.67 20.52 -8.89
CA HIS A 110 -2.04 21.48 -9.91
C HIS A 110 -2.18 20.83 -11.30
N ALA A 111 -1.27 19.93 -11.65
CA ALA A 111 -1.32 19.23 -12.93
C ALA A 111 -2.53 18.29 -13.03
N LEU A 112 -2.88 17.57 -11.97
CA LEU A 112 -4.06 16.72 -11.90
C LEU A 112 -5.36 17.55 -12.03
N ASP A 113 -5.44 18.69 -11.36
CA ASP A 113 -6.61 19.60 -11.44
C ASP A 113 -6.73 20.24 -12.83
N ALA A 114 -5.61 20.66 -13.44
CA ALA A 114 -5.57 21.17 -14.81
C ALA A 114 -5.95 20.10 -15.84
N HIS A 115 -5.50 18.86 -15.63
CA HIS A 115 -5.84 17.72 -16.47
C HIS A 115 -7.35 17.42 -16.43
N ALA A 116 -7.97 17.37 -15.23
CA ALA A 116 -9.41 17.20 -15.10
C ALA A 116 -10.19 18.27 -15.87
N HIS A 117 -9.77 19.54 -15.73
CA HIS A 117 -10.38 20.65 -16.45
C HIS A 117 -10.24 20.51 -17.98
N ALA A 118 -9.05 20.15 -18.47
CA ALA A 118 -8.79 19.97 -19.90
C ALA A 118 -9.61 18.80 -20.51
N GLN A 119 -9.84 17.73 -19.73
CA GLN A 119 -10.70 16.60 -20.14
C GLN A 119 -12.19 16.92 -20.04
N GLY A 120 -12.58 18.05 -19.41
CA GLY A 120 -13.96 18.41 -19.16
C GLY A 120 -14.65 17.48 -18.17
N VAL A 121 -13.91 16.91 -17.23
CA VAL A 121 -14.45 16.00 -16.19
C VAL A 121 -14.48 16.69 -14.82
N HIS A 122 -15.59 16.51 -14.10
CA HIS A 122 -15.72 16.92 -12.70
C HIS A 122 -15.20 15.79 -11.78
N TYR A 123 -13.89 15.51 -11.89
CA TYR A 123 -13.25 14.45 -11.12
C TYR A 123 -12.04 14.99 -10.34
N LYS A 124 -12.02 14.72 -9.03
CA LYS A 124 -10.87 15.09 -8.20
C LYS A 124 -9.96 13.88 -8.12
N TYR A 125 -8.94 13.84 -8.95
CA TYR A 125 -7.94 12.77 -8.94
C TYR A 125 -7.27 12.67 -7.56
N PRO A 126 -7.34 11.52 -6.86
CA PRO A 126 -6.59 11.32 -5.63
C PRO A 126 -5.08 11.53 -5.84
N LEU A 127 -4.46 12.18 -4.87
CA LEU A 127 -3.01 12.27 -4.73
C LEU A 127 -2.68 11.84 -3.30
N THR A 128 -1.94 10.77 -3.15
CA THR A 128 -1.61 10.16 -1.86
C THR A 128 -0.12 9.93 -1.73
N ILE A 129 0.33 9.57 -0.55
CA ILE A 129 1.70 9.14 -0.31
C ILE A 129 1.74 7.93 0.60
N ALA A 130 2.79 7.12 0.47
CA ALA A 130 3.26 6.23 1.53
C ALA A 130 4.01 7.08 2.56
N ALA A 131 3.57 7.01 3.81
CA ALA A 131 4.03 7.90 4.87
C ALA A 131 4.68 7.12 6.03
N PRO A 132 5.85 7.55 6.54
CA PRO A 132 6.55 6.85 7.60
C PRO A 132 5.81 6.90 8.93
N CYS A 133 5.92 5.83 9.72
CA CYS A 133 5.50 5.81 11.12
C CYS A 133 6.68 5.85 12.11
N GLY A 134 7.92 5.72 11.66
CA GLY A 134 9.10 5.92 12.49
C GLY A 134 9.43 7.42 12.66
N SER A 135 9.67 7.86 13.91
CA SER A 135 9.93 9.27 14.25
C SER A 135 11.16 9.84 13.53
N SER A 136 12.19 9.03 13.35
CA SER A 136 13.41 9.42 12.61
C SER A 136 13.13 9.87 11.16
N ASN A 137 12.00 9.49 10.59
CA ASN A 137 11.59 9.81 9.24
C ASN A 137 10.44 10.81 9.19
N TYR A 138 9.34 10.59 9.96
CA TYR A 138 8.22 11.52 9.89
C TYR A 138 8.57 12.93 10.40
N GLU A 139 9.46 13.07 11.37
CA GLU A 139 9.89 14.38 11.89
C GLU A 139 10.63 15.25 10.85
N LYS A 140 11.14 14.63 9.77
CA LYS A 140 11.75 15.35 8.64
C LYS A 140 10.72 15.88 7.64
N LEU A 141 9.48 15.40 7.68
CA LEU A 141 8.44 15.81 6.75
C LEU A 141 7.89 17.20 7.11
N LEU A 142 7.59 17.99 6.10
CA LEU A 142 6.82 19.22 6.22
C LEU A 142 5.32 18.89 6.10
N ALA A 143 4.83 18.05 7.02
CA ALA A 143 3.54 17.38 6.88
C ALA A 143 2.36 18.34 6.75
N ARG A 144 2.35 19.45 7.51
CA ARG A 144 1.32 20.52 7.40
C ARG A 144 1.28 21.14 6.01
N GLU A 145 2.45 21.31 5.37
CA GLU A 145 2.53 21.90 4.02
C GLU A 145 2.09 20.88 2.96
N MET A 146 2.50 19.62 3.13
CA MET A 146 2.15 18.51 2.24
C MET A 146 0.64 18.24 2.24
N ASP A 147 -0.01 18.32 3.41
CA ASP A 147 -1.44 18.00 3.59
C ASP A 147 -2.37 18.86 2.74
N LYS A 148 -1.94 20.06 2.36
CA LYS A 148 -2.69 20.96 1.47
C LYS A 148 -2.96 20.36 0.10
N TYR A 149 -2.13 19.43 -0.34
CA TYR A 149 -2.16 18.84 -1.68
C TYR A 149 -2.63 17.40 -1.69
N LEU A 150 -2.55 16.72 -0.54
CA LEU A 150 -2.87 15.30 -0.40
C LEU A 150 -4.35 15.05 -0.15
N THR A 151 -4.84 13.98 -0.75
CA THR A 151 -6.18 13.44 -0.47
C THR A 151 -6.18 12.70 0.84
N PHE A 152 -5.21 11.81 1.06
CA PHE A 152 -4.98 11.09 2.30
C PHE A 152 -3.53 10.57 2.38
N TRP A 153 -3.16 10.05 3.54
CA TRP A 153 -1.85 9.56 3.91
C TRP A 153 -1.92 8.07 4.20
N ASN A 154 -1.16 7.25 3.49
CA ASN A 154 -1.03 5.83 3.80
C ASN A 154 0.08 5.65 4.83
N LEU A 155 -0.27 5.50 6.10
CA LEU A 155 0.70 5.31 7.17
C LEU A 155 1.26 3.90 7.11
N MET A 156 2.56 3.78 6.85
CA MET A 156 3.25 2.50 6.79
C MET A 156 3.51 1.94 8.19
N TYR A 157 3.76 0.66 8.25
CA TYR A 157 4.20 -0.11 9.41
C TYR A 157 5.62 -0.64 9.14
N ASP A 158 5.97 -1.81 9.64
CA ASP A 158 7.30 -2.43 9.53
C ASP A 158 8.28 -1.86 10.55
N TYR A 159 7.81 -1.88 11.81
CA TYR A 159 8.56 -1.32 12.94
C TYR A 159 9.71 -2.19 13.41
N ALA A 160 9.71 -3.47 13.04
CA ALA A 160 10.74 -4.45 13.41
C ALA A 160 11.03 -5.40 12.25
N GLY A 161 12.29 -5.79 12.09
CA GLY A 161 12.73 -6.68 11.03
C GLY A 161 14.19 -7.09 11.17
N SER A 162 14.76 -7.62 10.09
CA SER A 162 16.14 -8.13 10.05
C SER A 162 17.23 -7.06 10.34
N TRP A 163 16.87 -5.80 10.34
CA TRP A 163 17.75 -4.66 10.67
C TRP A 163 17.84 -4.36 12.15
N ASP A 164 17.05 -5.04 12.99
CA ASP A 164 17.05 -4.88 14.44
C ASP A 164 17.98 -5.87 15.12
N THR A 165 18.16 -5.69 16.43
CA THR A 165 18.90 -6.61 17.29
C THR A 165 18.01 -7.41 18.25
N VAL A 166 16.73 -7.02 18.33
CA VAL A 166 15.73 -7.59 19.23
C VAL A 166 14.47 -7.92 18.42
N ALA A 167 13.97 -9.13 18.60
CA ALA A 167 12.70 -9.56 18.00
C ALA A 167 11.55 -8.76 18.59
N ASN A 168 10.70 -8.20 17.73
CA ASN A 168 9.59 -7.37 18.18
C ASN A 168 8.40 -7.44 17.22
N HIS A 169 7.30 -6.79 17.58
CA HIS A 169 6.14 -6.64 16.69
C HIS A 169 6.45 -5.70 15.53
N GLN A 170 6.07 -6.10 14.31
CA GLN A 170 6.30 -5.28 13.11
C GLN A 170 5.22 -4.22 12.88
N ALA A 171 4.04 -4.34 13.49
CA ALA A 171 2.90 -3.49 13.18
C ALA A 171 1.96 -3.28 14.38
N ASN A 172 2.50 -3.20 15.58
CA ASN A 172 1.75 -2.96 16.80
C ASN A 172 1.10 -1.58 16.83
N VAL A 173 -0.13 -1.49 17.37
CA VAL A 173 -0.82 -0.21 17.55
C VAL A 173 -0.28 0.54 18.74
N HIS A 174 0.07 -0.17 19.83
CA HIS A 174 0.56 0.40 21.08
C HIS A 174 1.89 -0.26 21.50
N GLY A 175 2.53 0.30 22.51
CA GLY A 175 3.74 -0.26 23.11
C GLY A 175 5.05 0.24 22.50
N PRO A 176 6.18 -0.04 23.18
CA PRO A 176 7.52 0.39 22.75
C PRO A 176 8.07 -0.56 21.66
N PRO A 177 9.15 -0.15 20.95
CA PRO A 177 9.74 1.20 20.95
C PRO A 177 9.04 2.14 19.96
N ILE A 178 8.40 1.62 18.92
CA ILE A 178 7.66 2.32 17.86
C ILE A 178 6.28 1.70 17.77
N ASN A 179 5.27 2.52 17.52
CA ASN A 179 3.90 2.03 17.34
C ASN A 179 3.06 3.00 16.51
N THR A 180 1.92 2.51 16.02
CA THR A 180 1.00 3.28 15.17
C THR A 180 0.42 4.50 15.88
N THR A 181 0.09 4.42 17.17
CA THR A 181 -0.49 5.53 17.94
C THR A 181 0.46 6.74 17.98
N MET A 182 1.76 6.51 18.20
CA MET A 182 2.77 7.60 18.21
C MET A 182 2.77 8.35 16.87
N ALA A 183 2.74 7.63 15.76
CA ALA A 183 2.69 8.24 14.43
C ALA A 183 1.38 9.01 14.21
N VAL A 184 0.24 8.40 14.49
CA VAL A 184 -1.08 9.04 14.35
C VAL A 184 -1.16 10.32 15.18
N ASP A 185 -0.70 10.30 16.43
CA ASP A 185 -0.72 11.49 17.29
C ASP A 185 0.22 12.59 16.77
N TRP A 186 1.38 12.21 16.23
CA TRP A 186 2.27 13.18 15.60
C TRP A 186 1.63 13.84 14.37
N TYR A 187 1.04 13.06 13.45
CA TYR A 187 0.37 13.61 12.26
C TYR A 187 -0.81 14.51 12.64
N LYS A 188 -1.61 14.13 13.64
CA LYS A 188 -2.68 14.96 14.17
C LYS A 188 -2.15 16.29 14.78
N ALA A 189 -1.02 16.24 15.48
CA ALA A 189 -0.37 17.43 16.02
C ALA A 189 0.15 18.38 14.93
N GLN A 190 0.46 17.85 13.72
CA GLN A 190 0.75 18.67 12.54
C GLN A 190 -0.51 19.33 11.94
N GLY A 191 -1.69 19.00 12.44
CA GLY A 191 -2.97 19.54 11.97
C GLY A 191 -3.66 18.72 10.89
N ILE A 192 -3.18 17.51 10.62
CA ILE A 192 -3.81 16.60 9.65
C ILE A 192 -5.09 16.01 10.27
N HIS A 193 -6.18 16.08 9.51
CA HIS A 193 -7.47 15.57 9.99
C HIS A 193 -7.42 14.04 10.07
N PRO A 194 -7.91 13.42 11.17
CA PRO A 194 -7.88 11.96 11.35
C PRO A 194 -8.43 11.15 10.17
N SER A 195 -9.49 11.61 9.52
CA SER A 195 -10.07 10.94 8.35
C SER A 195 -9.18 10.91 7.11
N LYS A 196 -8.05 11.60 7.12
CA LYS A 196 -7.03 11.52 6.05
C LYS A 196 -5.91 10.54 6.39
N LEU A 197 -5.88 9.96 7.58
CA LEU A 197 -4.88 8.98 8.00
C LEU A 197 -5.41 7.56 7.75
N ILE A 198 -4.77 6.84 6.84
CA ILE A 198 -5.08 5.46 6.48
C ILE A 198 -4.03 4.56 7.14
N ILE A 199 -4.47 3.55 7.87
CA ILE A 199 -3.58 2.71 8.67
C ILE A 199 -3.12 1.49 7.86
N GLY A 200 -1.82 1.35 7.71
CA GLY A 200 -1.20 0.20 7.07
C GLY A 200 -1.29 -1.07 7.92
N MET A 201 -1.58 -2.18 7.29
CA MET A 201 -1.61 -3.52 7.86
C MET A 201 -0.87 -4.49 6.97
N PRO A 202 0.03 -5.34 7.52
CA PRO A 202 0.79 -6.30 6.73
C PRO A 202 -0.06 -7.50 6.31
N LEU A 203 0.12 -7.94 5.06
CA LEU A 203 -0.28 -9.26 4.59
C LEU A 203 0.92 -10.21 4.53
N TYR A 204 1.89 -9.96 5.40
CA TYR A 204 3.10 -10.78 5.59
C TYR A 204 3.58 -10.72 7.03
N GLY A 205 4.50 -11.62 7.39
CA GLY A 205 5.14 -11.66 8.69
C GLY A 205 6.64 -11.46 8.61
N ARG A 206 7.22 -10.80 9.62
CA ARG A 206 8.67 -10.67 9.82
C ARG A 206 9.18 -11.74 10.77
N SER A 207 10.16 -12.53 10.32
CA SER A 207 10.76 -13.65 11.04
C SER A 207 12.01 -13.24 11.81
N PHE A 208 12.17 -13.84 12.98
CA PHE A 208 13.32 -13.71 13.87
C PHE A 208 13.72 -15.10 14.35
N MET A 209 14.95 -15.50 14.02
CA MET A 209 15.49 -16.83 14.38
C MET A 209 16.34 -16.78 15.64
N ASN A 210 16.48 -17.93 16.29
CA ASN A 210 17.30 -18.08 17.51
C ASN A 210 16.92 -17.09 18.63
N THR A 211 15.63 -16.83 18.79
CA THR A 211 15.08 -15.96 19.83
C THR A 211 14.24 -16.73 20.83
N ASP A 212 14.00 -16.15 22.00
CA ASP A 212 13.07 -16.65 23.01
C ASP A 212 11.71 -15.91 22.95
N GLY A 213 11.50 -15.07 21.93
CA GLY A 213 10.25 -14.38 21.71
C GLY A 213 10.37 -12.85 21.71
N PRO A 214 9.24 -12.11 21.82
CA PRO A 214 9.22 -10.66 21.79
C PRO A 214 10.10 -10.04 22.89
N GLY A 215 10.85 -9.00 22.53
CA GLY A 215 11.77 -8.33 23.46
C GLY A 215 13.11 -9.04 23.67
N CYS A 216 13.31 -10.22 23.08
CA CYS A 216 14.56 -10.97 23.20
C CYS A 216 15.48 -10.73 22.00
N PRO A 217 16.82 -10.84 22.18
CA PRO A 217 17.75 -10.86 21.06
C PRO A 217 17.42 -11.97 20.08
N PHE A 218 17.77 -11.76 18.83
CA PHE A 218 17.67 -12.79 17.78
C PHE A 218 18.97 -12.85 16.98
N ASN A 219 19.15 -13.94 16.26
CA ASN A 219 20.28 -14.09 15.36
C ASN A 219 19.81 -14.81 14.10
N ASP A 220 19.81 -14.11 12.97
CA ASP A 220 19.31 -14.55 11.68
C ASP A 220 17.77 -14.49 11.53
N VAL A 221 17.30 -14.74 10.32
CA VAL A 221 15.89 -14.73 9.91
C VAL A 221 15.56 -15.97 9.07
N GLY A 222 14.29 -16.37 9.05
CA GLY A 222 13.81 -17.50 8.27
C GLY A 222 13.93 -17.34 6.77
N GLN A 223 13.62 -18.41 6.03
CA GLN A 223 13.75 -18.41 4.55
C GLN A 223 12.76 -17.47 3.86
N GLY A 224 11.56 -17.28 4.45
CA GLY A 224 10.52 -16.47 3.86
C GLY A 224 9.82 -17.12 2.66
N SER A 225 8.80 -16.44 2.12
CA SER A 225 8.07 -16.88 0.93
C SER A 225 8.79 -16.49 -0.37
N TRP A 226 9.28 -15.25 -0.44
CA TRP A 226 9.94 -14.68 -1.62
C TRP A 226 11.31 -14.09 -1.29
N GLU A 227 11.47 -13.53 -0.10
CA GLU A 227 12.71 -13.00 0.43
C GLU A 227 12.94 -13.49 1.85
N ARG A 228 14.20 -13.59 2.25
CA ARG A 228 14.56 -14.03 3.59
C ARG A 228 13.97 -13.08 4.64
N GLY A 229 13.37 -13.69 5.67
CA GLY A 229 12.78 -12.97 6.79
C GLY A 229 11.37 -12.47 6.57
N SER A 230 10.77 -12.68 5.40
CA SER A 230 9.41 -12.25 5.08
C SER A 230 8.55 -13.41 4.57
N TYR A 231 7.50 -13.75 5.31
CA TYR A 231 6.55 -14.80 4.92
C TYR A 231 5.19 -14.19 4.58
N ASP A 232 4.61 -14.56 3.42
CA ASP A 232 3.22 -14.20 3.10
C ASP A 232 2.28 -14.66 4.22
N TYR A 233 1.27 -13.85 4.54
CA TYR A 233 0.26 -14.22 5.53
C TYR A 233 -0.42 -15.57 5.20
N ARG A 234 -0.64 -15.86 3.91
CA ARG A 234 -1.24 -17.14 3.48
C ARG A 234 -0.43 -18.37 3.87
N ALA A 235 0.89 -18.24 4.10
CA ALA A 235 1.76 -19.30 4.56
C ALA A 235 1.82 -19.43 6.09
N LEU A 236 1.15 -18.53 6.83
CA LEU A 236 1.24 -18.45 8.29
C LEU A 236 -0.02 -18.96 9.01
N PRO A 237 0.13 -19.52 10.25
CA PRO A 237 1.39 -19.81 10.93
C PRO A 237 2.15 -20.97 10.27
N LEU A 238 3.47 -21.00 10.41
CA LEU A 238 4.26 -22.15 9.95
C LEU A 238 3.90 -23.40 10.75
N PRO A 239 4.02 -24.62 10.14
CA PRO A 239 3.70 -25.88 10.83
C PRO A 239 4.50 -26.06 12.12
N GLY A 240 3.79 -26.29 13.22
CA GLY A 240 4.38 -26.50 14.55
C GLY A 240 4.51 -25.23 15.40
N ALA A 241 4.29 -24.07 14.84
CA ALA A 241 4.27 -22.81 15.59
C ALA A 241 2.92 -22.60 16.30
N THR A 242 2.98 -22.00 17.48
CA THR A 242 1.80 -21.56 18.25
C THR A 242 1.59 -20.06 18.07
N VAL A 243 0.34 -19.66 17.85
CA VAL A 243 -0.04 -18.25 17.68
C VAL A 243 -0.32 -17.61 19.04
N HIS A 244 0.23 -16.43 19.25
CA HIS A 244 0.06 -15.63 20.47
C HIS A 244 -0.49 -14.25 20.07
N HIS A 245 -1.44 -13.76 20.88
CA HIS A 245 -2.03 -12.43 20.74
C HIS A 245 -1.62 -11.54 21.92
N ASP A 246 -1.13 -10.35 21.61
CA ASP A 246 -0.91 -9.28 22.58
C ASP A 246 -2.01 -8.23 22.43
N GLU A 247 -3.03 -8.32 23.30
CA GLU A 247 -4.17 -7.40 23.27
C GLU A 247 -3.74 -5.96 23.62
N HIS A 248 -2.76 -5.79 24.53
CA HIS A 248 -2.28 -4.46 24.90
C HIS A 248 -1.55 -3.76 23.78
N ALA A 249 -0.74 -4.50 23.03
CA ALA A 249 -0.04 -3.97 21.86
C ALA A 249 -0.93 -3.93 20.61
N MET A 250 -2.07 -4.61 20.60
CA MET A 250 -2.86 -4.93 19.41
C MET A 250 -1.97 -5.54 18.32
N ALA A 251 -1.32 -6.63 18.65
CA ALA A 251 -0.37 -7.33 17.79
C ALA A 251 -0.46 -8.83 17.99
N SER A 252 0.18 -9.59 17.10
CA SER A 252 0.32 -11.04 17.26
C SER A 252 1.66 -11.54 16.70
N TYR A 253 1.99 -12.75 17.08
CA TYR A 253 3.11 -13.48 16.53
C TYR A 253 2.86 -14.98 16.62
N SER A 254 3.55 -15.78 15.82
CA SER A 254 3.70 -17.20 16.03
C SER A 254 5.10 -17.52 16.54
N TYR A 255 5.22 -18.60 17.33
CA TYR A 255 6.48 -19.07 17.88
C TYR A 255 6.58 -20.59 17.84
N ASP A 256 7.66 -21.10 17.29
CA ASP A 256 8.03 -22.52 17.38
C ASP A 256 9.27 -22.68 18.29
N PRO A 257 9.11 -23.30 19.48
CA PRO A 257 10.22 -23.47 20.43
C PRO A 257 11.29 -24.45 19.95
N ARG A 258 11.00 -25.28 18.93
CA ARG A 258 11.98 -26.28 18.41
C ARG A 258 12.98 -25.56 17.46
N THR A 259 12.49 -24.68 16.60
CA THR A 259 13.32 -23.88 15.70
C THR A 259 13.76 -22.58 16.35
N ARG A 260 13.13 -22.19 17.45
CA ARG A 260 13.28 -20.88 18.11
C ARG A 260 13.04 -19.75 17.15
N GLU A 261 12.02 -19.91 16.30
CA GLU A 261 11.58 -18.91 15.33
C GLU A 261 10.31 -18.20 15.80
N MET A 262 10.39 -16.89 15.89
CA MET A 262 9.25 -16.00 16.07
C MET A 262 8.92 -15.35 14.73
N ILE A 263 7.65 -15.30 14.37
CA ILE A 263 7.17 -14.51 13.21
C ILE A 263 6.10 -13.56 13.70
N SER A 264 6.37 -12.25 13.60
CA SER A 264 5.37 -11.21 13.89
C SER A 264 4.53 -10.96 12.64
N TYR A 265 3.20 -11.05 12.78
CA TYR A 265 2.24 -10.80 11.69
C TYR A 265 0.85 -10.51 12.25
N ASP A 266 -0.03 -9.93 11.43
CA ASP A 266 -1.41 -9.69 11.80
C ASP A 266 -2.27 -10.93 11.54
N THR A 267 -3.01 -11.37 12.55
CA THR A 267 -4.04 -12.40 12.44
C THR A 267 -5.41 -11.78 12.19
N GLU A 268 -6.42 -12.61 11.90
CA GLU A 268 -7.84 -12.20 11.81
C GLU A 268 -8.28 -11.38 13.03
N THR A 269 -7.90 -11.86 14.22
CA THR A 269 -8.22 -11.19 15.49
C THR A 269 -7.60 -9.80 15.57
N VAL A 270 -6.32 -9.67 15.21
CA VAL A 270 -5.60 -8.38 15.26
C VAL A 270 -6.14 -7.41 14.22
N VAL A 271 -6.44 -7.86 13.00
CA VAL A 271 -7.05 -7.01 11.97
C VAL A 271 -8.43 -6.52 12.41
N ALA A 272 -9.24 -7.38 13.07
CA ALA A 272 -10.51 -6.94 13.62
C ALA A 272 -10.32 -5.87 14.72
N TRP A 273 -9.35 -6.04 15.63
CA TRP A 273 -9.04 -5.03 16.66
C TRP A 273 -8.60 -3.71 16.04
N LYS A 274 -7.65 -3.75 15.11
CA LYS A 274 -7.14 -2.56 14.40
C LYS A 274 -8.24 -1.85 13.64
N SER A 275 -9.11 -2.59 12.95
CA SER A 275 -10.23 -2.00 12.20
C SER A 275 -11.23 -1.28 13.11
N ARG A 276 -11.57 -1.86 14.26
CA ARG A 276 -12.41 -1.21 15.27
C ARG A 276 -11.71 0.01 15.87
N TRP A 277 -10.41 -0.05 16.11
CA TRP A 277 -9.60 1.06 16.59
C TRP A 277 -9.61 2.23 15.57
N ILE A 278 -9.48 1.93 14.26
CA ILE A 278 -9.60 2.92 13.17
C ILE A 278 -10.96 3.63 13.25
N VAL A 279 -12.05 2.88 13.33
CA VAL A 279 -13.42 3.45 13.43
C VAL A 279 -13.58 4.30 14.68
N HIS A 280 -13.12 3.80 15.82
CA HIS A 280 -13.23 4.51 17.11
C HIS A 280 -12.50 5.85 17.12
N HIS A 281 -11.35 5.94 16.44
CA HIS A 281 -10.53 7.15 16.36
C HIS A 281 -10.90 8.07 15.19
N GLY A 282 -11.92 7.72 14.39
CA GLY A 282 -12.35 8.49 13.23
C GLY A 282 -11.28 8.60 12.15
N LEU A 283 -10.42 7.59 12.04
CA LEU A 283 -9.39 7.51 11.01
C LEU A 283 -9.99 7.18 9.64
N GLY A 284 -9.23 7.41 8.57
CA GLY A 284 -9.76 7.33 7.21
C GLY A 284 -10.01 5.91 6.68
N GLY A 285 -9.30 4.91 7.24
CA GLY A 285 -9.46 3.53 6.79
C GLY A 285 -8.21 2.68 6.96
N ALA A 286 -8.16 1.56 6.26
CA ALA A 286 -7.04 0.62 6.26
C ALA A 286 -6.39 0.52 4.88
N MET A 287 -5.09 0.31 4.85
CA MET A 287 -4.27 -0.01 3.67
C MET A 287 -3.58 -1.36 3.92
N PHE A 288 -3.40 -2.15 2.89
CA PHE A 288 -2.74 -3.44 2.99
C PHE A 288 -1.57 -3.53 2.01
N TRP A 289 -0.45 -4.05 2.46
CA TRP A 289 0.67 -4.46 1.63
C TRP A 289 0.98 -5.94 1.90
N GLU A 290 0.91 -6.80 0.91
CA GLU A 290 0.32 -6.59 -0.39
C GLU A 290 -0.72 -7.68 -0.70
N LEU A 291 -1.62 -7.40 -1.62
CA LEU A 291 -2.80 -8.21 -1.92
C LEU A 291 -2.50 -9.69 -2.16
N SER A 292 -1.38 -10.02 -2.84
CA SER A 292 -1.03 -11.40 -3.16
C SER A 292 -0.60 -12.22 -1.93
N GLY A 293 -0.25 -11.55 -0.82
CA GLY A 293 0.09 -12.21 0.45
C GLY A 293 -1.11 -12.70 1.26
N ASP A 294 -2.33 -12.22 0.97
CA ASP A 294 -3.54 -12.61 1.69
C ASP A 294 -4.01 -14.03 1.32
N LYS A 295 -4.80 -14.65 2.18
CA LYS A 295 -5.44 -15.93 1.90
C LYS A 295 -6.55 -15.76 0.90
N GLY A 296 -6.67 -16.71 -0.05
CA GLY A 296 -7.72 -16.70 -1.05
C GLY A 296 -9.11 -16.81 -0.41
N THR A 297 -10.10 -16.16 -1.02
CA THR A 297 -11.49 -16.45 -0.69
C THR A 297 -11.89 -17.77 -1.36
N PRO A 298 -12.48 -18.75 -0.63
CA PRO A 298 -12.99 -19.95 -1.25
C PRO A 298 -13.98 -19.57 -2.36
N ARG A 299 -13.69 -19.95 -3.60
CA ARG A 299 -14.65 -19.82 -4.70
C ARG A 299 -15.52 -21.06 -4.69
N GLU A 300 -16.83 -20.91 -4.51
CA GLU A 300 -17.79 -22.01 -4.71
C GLU A 300 -17.59 -22.60 -6.13
N GLY A 301 -17.26 -23.88 -6.20
CA GLY A 301 -17.15 -24.64 -7.46
C GLY A 301 -15.76 -24.68 -8.12
N MET A 302 -14.70 -24.13 -7.53
CA MET A 302 -13.32 -24.39 -7.98
C MET A 302 -12.60 -25.29 -6.98
N GLU A 303 -12.55 -26.57 -7.26
CA GLU A 303 -11.55 -27.47 -6.67
C GLU A 303 -10.17 -27.02 -7.20
N GLY A 304 -9.30 -26.51 -6.32
CA GLY A 304 -7.88 -26.31 -6.62
C GLY A 304 -7.35 -24.87 -6.72
N GLY A 305 -7.90 -23.89 -5.97
CA GLY A 305 -7.42 -22.51 -5.97
C GLY A 305 -6.53 -22.11 -4.78
N HIS A 306 -6.23 -23.01 -3.86
CA HIS A 306 -5.26 -22.78 -2.79
C HIS A 306 -3.87 -23.17 -3.29
N GLY A 307 -2.90 -22.26 -3.21
CA GLY A 307 -1.50 -22.64 -3.39
C GLY A 307 -1.15 -23.77 -2.42
N LYS A 308 -0.28 -24.68 -2.82
CA LYS A 308 0.11 -25.86 -2.00
C LYS A 308 0.58 -25.54 -0.60
N ASP A 309 0.88 -24.26 -0.32
CA ASP A 309 1.45 -23.76 0.93
C ASP A 309 0.46 -22.88 1.74
N GLU A 310 -0.84 -22.78 1.32
CA GLU A 310 -1.81 -21.93 2.00
C GLU A 310 -2.30 -22.59 3.30
N GLN A 311 -2.13 -21.90 4.43
CA GLN A 311 -2.59 -22.36 5.73
C GLN A 311 -4.08 -22.03 5.93
N PRO A 312 -4.79 -22.80 6.77
CA PRO A 312 -6.18 -22.51 7.13
C PRO A 312 -6.33 -21.11 7.76
N GLY A 313 -7.46 -20.45 7.52
CA GLY A 313 -7.83 -19.14 8.07
C GLY A 313 -8.55 -18.25 7.08
N GLY A 314 -9.01 -17.10 7.55
CA GLY A 314 -9.78 -16.15 6.76
C GLY A 314 -8.90 -15.11 6.04
N ASN A 315 -9.50 -14.52 5.03
CA ASN A 315 -8.94 -13.39 4.28
C ASN A 315 -8.98 -12.11 5.15
N LEU A 316 -7.81 -11.49 5.40
CA LEU A 316 -7.70 -10.34 6.31
C LEU A 316 -8.39 -9.09 5.75
N ILE A 317 -8.34 -8.88 4.44
CA ILE A 317 -9.03 -7.75 3.80
C ILE A 317 -10.55 -7.85 3.99
N SER A 318 -11.10 -9.07 3.90
CA SER A 318 -12.53 -9.30 4.15
C SER A 318 -12.94 -9.02 5.59
N ILE A 319 -12.08 -9.35 6.56
CA ILE A 319 -12.29 -9.03 7.98
C ILE A 319 -12.30 -7.50 8.17
N ALA A 320 -11.28 -6.82 7.65
CA ALA A 320 -11.20 -5.36 7.75
C ALA A 320 -12.43 -4.68 7.11
N ARG A 321 -12.83 -5.14 5.91
CA ARG A 321 -14.02 -4.63 5.23
C ARG A 321 -15.28 -4.77 6.08
N HIS A 322 -15.45 -5.89 6.76
CA HIS A 322 -16.61 -6.13 7.64
C HIS A 322 -16.60 -5.16 8.84
N GLU A 323 -15.46 -5.02 9.51
CA GLU A 323 -15.33 -4.22 10.72
C GLU A 323 -15.33 -2.71 10.44
N LEU A 324 -14.79 -2.26 9.30
CA LEU A 324 -14.81 -0.85 8.88
C LEU A 324 -16.22 -0.39 8.45
N GLY A 325 -17.09 -1.32 8.06
CA GLY A 325 -18.46 -1.05 7.70
C GLY A 325 -18.60 -0.32 6.36
N LYS A 326 -19.15 0.90 6.36
CA LYS A 326 -19.43 1.64 5.12
C LYS A 326 -18.14 2.24 4.55
N LEU A 327 -17.78 1.79 3.35
CA LEU A 327 -16.67 2.35 2.57
C LEU A 327 -17.10 3.52 1.68
N ASP A 328 -16.11 4.27 1.16
CA ASP A 328 -16.34 5.30 0.13
C ASP A 328 -16.96 4.69 -1.13
N THR A 329 -18.03 5.31 -1.60
CA THR A 329 -18.78 4.89 -2.79
C THR A 329 -18.70 5.90 -3.93
N THR A 330 -17.87 6.93 -3.79
CA THR A 330 -17.69 7.91 -4.86
C THR A 330 -17.17 7.24 -6.13
N PRO A 331 -17.70 7.62 -7.31
CA PRO A 331 -17.35 6.93 -8.55
C PRO A 331 -15.90 7.20 -8.98
N ASN A 332 -15.30 6.22 -9.62
CA ASN A 332 -14.03 6.36 -10.34
C ASN A 332 -14.20 7.14 -11.66
N ASN A 333 -13.08 7.50 -12.28
CA ASN A 333 -13.05 8.06 -13.63
C ASN A 333 -13.03 6.93 -14.68
N LEU A 334 -13.75 7.10 -15.78
CA LEU A 334 -13.70 6.21 -16.97
C LEU A 334 -13.48 7.00 -18.27
N VAL A 335 -13.09 8.28 -18.18
CA VAL A 335 -12.92 9.17 -19.35
C VAL A 335 -11.44 9.48 -19.52
N TYR A 336 -10.84 8.93 -20.58
CA TYR A 336 -9.40 9.05 -20.90
C TYR A 336 -9.24 9.39 -22.39
N LYS A 337 -9.74 10.57 -22.79
CA LYS A 337 -9.78 11.02 -24.20
C LYS A 337 -8.40 11.19 -24.83
N GLY A 338 -7.38 11.45 -24.04
CA GLY A 338 -5.99 11.62 -24.46
C GLY A 338 -5.14 10.34 -24.39
N SER A 339 -5.71 9.20 -24.01
CA SER A 339 -4.98 7.94 -23.95
C SER A 339 -4.37 7.57 -25.30
N CYS A 340 -3.16 7.04 -25.28
CA CYS A 340 -2.54 6.49 -26.49
C CYS A 340 -3.16 5.17 -26.95
N PHE A 341 -4.05 4.55 -26.15
CA PHE A 341 -4.72 3.30 -26.48
C PHE A 341 -6.16 3.53 -26.95
N ASP A 342 -6.48 3.02 -28.14
CA ASP A 342 -7.76 3.24 -28.81
C ASP A 342 -8.94 2.69 -28.01
N ASN A 343 -8.83 1.48 -27.51
CA ASN A 343 -9.88 0.85 -26.72
C ASN A 343 -10.16 1.62 -25.41
N LEU A 344 -9.13 2.13 -24.72
CA LEU A 344 -9.32 2.93 -23.51
C LEU A 344 -9.97 4.28 -23.82
N ARG A 345 -9.54 4.97 -24.91
CA ARG A 345 -10.19 6.21 -25.36
C ARG A 345 -11.68 6.01 -25.66
N ASN A 346 -12.04 4.86 -26.20
CA ASN A 346 -13.40 4.53 -26.60
C ASN A 346 -14.24 3.92 -25.47
N GLY A 347 -13.65 3.76 -24.28
CA GLY A 347 -14.35 3.32 -23.05
C GLY A 347 -14.35 1.83 -22.81
N LEU A 348 -13.35 1.06 -23.37
CA LEU A 348 -13.14 -0.39 -23.21
C LEU A 348 -14.38 -1.27 -23.44
#